data_49822e58d74f3418aec3850833b30d7f
#
_entry.id   49822e58d74f3418aec3850833b30d7f
#
_cell.length_a   1.000
_cell.length_b   1.000
_cell.length_c   1.000
_cell.angle_alpha   90.00
_cell.angle_beta   90.00
_cell.angle_gamma   90.00
#
_symmetry.space_group_name_H-M   'P 1'
#
loop_
_entity.id
_entity.type
_entity.pdbx_description
1 polymer ?
#
loop_
_entity_poly.entity_id
_entity_poly.type
_entity_poly.pdbx_seq_one_letter_code
_entity_poly.pdbx_strand_id
1 'polypeptide(L)'
;MDMTAELTKRTEQIENIIKKYLPEEEGYQKQVIEAMNYSFLAGGKRLRPMLMLETYRMFGGKSEVIEPFMAAIEMIHTYSLIHDDLPAMDNDEYRRGRKTTHIVYGEAMAILAGDGLLNFAYETALTALQTEQTPNVAKALLVLSQKAGIYGMVGGQTVDVETDQTQSVTRDQLDFIYKLKTSALIEASMLIGAILAGATKSEQKIIEEAASEIGLAFQIQDDILDVT
;
A
#
# COMPACT_ATOMS: atom_id res chain seq x y z
N MET A 1 -25.31 15.03 0.37
CA MET A 1 -24.38 14.16 1.13
C MET A 1 -23.10 14.94 1.28
N ASP A 2 -22.61 15.15 2.47
CA ASP A 2 -21.30 15.78 2.69
C ASP A 2 -20.21 14.74 2.40
N MET A 3 -19.51 14.90 1.29
CA MET A 3 -18.47 13.98 0.82
C MET A 3 -17.33 13.86 1.85
N THR A 4 -16.95 14.97 2.46
CA THR A 4 -15.86 15.02 3.45
C THR A 4 -16.21 14.21 4.69
N ALA A 5 -17.43 14.38 5.22
CA ALA A 5 -17.89 13.63 6.38
C ALA A 5 -17.99 12.12 6.09
N GLU A 6 -18.43 11.72 4.88
CA GLU A 6 -18.51 10.31 4.48
C GLU A 6 -17.10 9.69 4.35
N LEU A 7 -16.14 10.40 3.74
CA LEU A 7 -14.76 9.94 3.63
C LEU A 7 -14.12 9.77 5.01
N THR A 8 -14.31 10.73 5.92
CA THR A 8 -13.80 10.64 7.29
C THR A 8 -14.33 9.39 7.99
N LYS A 9 -15.63 9.17 7.94
CA LYS A 9 -16.27 8.00 8.54
C LYS A 9 -15.72 6.66 7.97
N ARG A 10 -15.50 6.59 6.65
CA ARG A 10 -14.93 5.41 5.99
C ARG A 10 -13.49 5.19 6.41
N THR A 11 -12.70 6.26 6.49
CA THR A 11 -11.30 6.18 6.96
C THR A 11 -11.26 5.65 8.39
N GLU A 12 -12.10 6.13 9.30
CA GLU A 12 -12.20 5.63 10.68
C GLU A 12 -12.56 4.13 10.73
N GLN A 13 -13.52 3.69 9.92
CA GLN A 13 -13.87 2.27 9.83
C GLN A 13 -12.68 1.40 9.39
N ILE A 14 -11.95 1.85 8.36
CA ILE A 14 -10.78 1.14 7.84
C ILE A 14 -9.66 1.11 8.88
N GLU A 15 -9.39 2.24 9.54
CA GLU A 15 -8.42 2.33 10.63
C GLU A 15 -8.71 1.30 11.74
N ASN A 16 -9.97 1.17 12.14
CA ASN A 16 -10.39 0.20 13.15
C ASN A 16 -10.20 -1.26 12.71
N ILE A 17 -10.29 -1.54 11.41
CA ILE A 17 -10.04 -2.86 10.85
C ILE A 17 -8.54 -3.15 10.82
N ILE A 18 -7.77 -2.32 10.13
CA ILE A 18 -6.35 -2.60 9.86
C ILE A 18 -5.48 -2.60 11.13
N LYS A 19 -5.85 -1.82 12.15
CA LYS A 19 -5.15 -1.79 13.45
C LYS A 19 -5.21 -3.11 14.22
N LYS A 20 -6.22 -3.94 13.99
CA LYS A 20 -6.33 -5.27 14.63
C LYS A 20 -5.18 -6.21 14.24
N TYR A 21 -4.53 -5.93 13.12
CA TYR A 21 -3.46 -6.76 12.54
C TYR A 21 -2.06 -6.28 12.89
N LEU A 22 -1.91 -5.23 13.70
CA LEU A 22 -0.59 -4.77 14.14
C LEU A 22 0.02 -5.73 15.15
N PRO A 23 1.34 -5.97 15.08
CA PRO A 23 2.03 -6.82 16.04
C PRO A 23 2.12 -6.15 17.42
N GLU A 24 2.07 -6.96 18.46
CA GLU A 24 2.24 -6.51 19.85
C GLU A 24 3.69 -6.11 20.14
N GLU A 25 3.88 -4.99 20.84
CA GLU A 25 5.19 -4.39 21.11
C GLU A 25 5.86 -5.08 22.32
N GLU A 26 6.31 -6.32 22.11
CA GLU A 26 6.91 -7.15 23.17
C GLU A 26 8.17 -7.91 22.68
N GLY A 27 8.84 -8.56 23.63
CA GLY A 27 10.04 -9.37 23.35
C GLY A 27 11.30 -8.54 23.08
N TYR A 28 12.40 -9.21 22.74
CA TYR A 28 13.68 -8.57 22.44
C TYR A 28 13.66 -7.74 21.13
N GLN A 29 12.74 -8.05 20.21
CA GLN A 29 12.49 -7.36 18.96
C GLN A 29 11.53 -6.15 19.11
N LYS A 30 11.11 -5.81 20.32
CA LYS A 30 10.13 -4.75 20.62
C LYS A 30 10.44 -3.45 19.87
N GLN A 31 11.69 -3.02 19.82
CA GLN A 31 12.07 -1.74 19.22
C GLN A 31 11.76 -1.67 17.70
N VAL A 32 11.97 -2.76 16.95
CA VAL A 32 11.59 -2.77 15.53
C VAL A 32 10.07 -2.76 15.36
N ILE A 33 9.34 -3.45 16.23
CA ILE A 33 7.86 -3.43 16.22
C ILE A 33 7.33 -2.02 16.54
N GLU A 34 7.89 -1.34 17.55
CA GLU A 34 7.56 0.06 17.84
C GLU A 34 7.79 0.98 16.62
N ALA A 35 8.91 0.80 15.92
CA ALA A 35 9.22 1.57 14.71
C ALA A 35 8.24 1.27 13.55
N MET A 36 7.85 0.00 13.35
CA MET A 36 6.82 -0.43 12.38
C MET A 36 5.48 0.24 12.72
N ASN A 37 5.01 0.10 13.95
CA ASN A 37 3.74 0.63 14.42
C ASN A 37 3.72 2.17 14.40
N TYR A 38 4.83 2.82 14.75
CA TYR A 38 4.98 4.27 14.69
C TYR A 38 4.66 4.83 13.31
N SER A 39 5.20 4.22 12.26
CA SER A 39 4.95 4.64 10.87
C SER A 39 3.56 4.26 10.40
N PHE A 40 3.11 3.05 10.69
CA PHE A 40 1.78 2.59 10.29
C PHE A 40 0.67 3.45 10.89
N LEU A 41 0.82 3.84 12.17
CA LEU A 41 -0.13 4.67 12.91
C LEU A 41 0.03 6.19 12.66
N ALA A 42 0.90 6.60 11.75
CA ALA A 42 1.07 8.02 11.39
C ALA A 42 -0.14 8.63 10.65
N GLY A 43 -1.18 7.84 10.44
CA GLY A 43 -2.40 8.26 9.76
C GLY A 43 -2.28 8.21 8.23
N GLY A 44 -3.20 8.89 7.56
CA GLY A 44 -3.29 8.96 6.11
C GLY A 44 -4.72 8.80 5.59
N LYS A 45 -4.91 8.96 4.28
CA LYS A 45 -6.23 8.84 3.62
C LYS A 45 -6.75 7.40 3.55
N ARG A 46 -5.90 6.39 3.80
CA ARG A 46 -6.22 4.95 3.72
C ARG A 46 -6.95 4.58 2.42
N LEU A 47 -6.55 5.21 1.32
CA LEU A 47 -7.23 5.06 0.02
C LEU A 47 -7.14 3.62 -0.50
N ARG A 48 -5.96 2.99 -0.37
CA ARG A 48 -5.74 1.61 -0.88
C ARG A 48 -6.65 0.59 -0.22
N PRO A 49 -6.71 0.44 1.10
CA PRO A 49 -7.67 -0.47 1.74
C PRO A 49 -9.12 -0.04 1.54
N MET A 50 -9.41 1.27 1.36
CA MET A 50 -10.74 1.76 1.04
C MET A 50 -11.20 1.26 -0.34
N LEU A 51 -10.40 1.46 -1.38
CA LEU A 51 -10.69 0.97 -2.74
C LEU A 51 -10.85 -0.56 -2.76
N MET A 52 -10.02 -1.28 -2.02
CA MET A 52 -10.10 -2.73 -1.89
C MET A 52 -11.47 -3.16 -1.31
N LEU A 53 -11.87 -2.56 -0.19
CA LEU A 53 -13.14 -2.88 0.48
C LEU A 53 -14.36 -2.53 -0.37
N GLU A 54 -14.35 -1.35 -1.01
CA GLU A 54 -15.49 -0.91 -1.83
C GLU A 54 -15.61 -1.77 -3.10
N THR A 55 -14.51 -2.14 -3.73
CA THR A 55 -14.54 -3.08 -4.85
C THR A 55 -15.04 -4.46 -4.42
N TYR A 56 -14.59 -4.96 -3.26
CA TYR A 56 -15.08 -6.22 -2.70
C TYR A 56 -16.60 -6.20 -2.49
N ARG A 57 -17.13 -5.12 -1.90
CA ARG A 57 -18.56 -4.92 -1.68
C ARG A 57 -19.34 -4.78 -2.98
N MET A 58 -18.80 -4.10 -3.97
CA MET A 58 -19.41 -3.90 -5.29
C MET A 58 -19.70 -5.24 -5.99
N PHE A 59 -18.83 -6.25 -5.81
CA PHE A 59 -19.03 -7.60 -6.32
C PHE A 59 -19.75 -8.53 -5.32
N GLY A 60 -20.36 -7.97 -4.27
CA GLY A 60 -21.19 -8.72 -3.32
C GLY A 60 -20.44 -9.46 -2.22
N GLY A 61 -19.14 -9.19 -2.04
CA GLY A 61 -18.34 -9.76 -0.96
C GLY A 61 -18.84 -9.30 0.42
N LYS A 62 -18.86 -10.24 1.40
CA LYS A 62 -19.41 -10.01 2.75
C LYS A 62 -18.55 -10.62 3.87
N SER A 63 -17.62 -11.50 3.53
CA SER A 63 -16.77 -12.19 4.48
C SER A 63 -15.65 -11.29 4.98
N GLU A 64 -15.10 -11.60 6.15
CA GLU A 64 -13.94 -10.91 6.72
C GLU A 64 -12.60 -11.29 6.05
N VAL A 65 -12.62 -12.20 5.07
CA VAL A 65 -11.43 -12.62 4.30
C VAL A 65 -10.65 -11.46 3.67
N ILE A 66 -11.33 -10.33 3.46
CA ILE A 66 -10.75 -9.10 2.90
C ILE A 66 -9.88 -8.33 3.91
N GLU A 67 -10.19 -8.43 5.23
CA GLU A 67 -9.56 -7.60 6.27
C GLU A 67 -8.02 -7.78 6.34
N PRO A 68 -7.46 -9.00 6.37
CA PRO A 68 -6.01 -9.17 6.38
C PRO A 68 -5.33 -8.62 5.11
N PHE A 69 -5.98 -8.63 3.95
CA PHE A 69 -5.46 -8.00 2.74
C PHE A 69 -5.49 -6.47 2.81
N MET A 70 -6.50 -5.88 3.47
CA MET A 70 -6.57 -4.44 3.72
C MET A 70 -5.42 -3.97 4.61
N ALA A 71 -5.10 -4.74 5.65
CA ALA A 71 -3.96 -4.46 6.52
C ALA A 71 -2.63 -4.63 5.76
N ALA A 72 -2.48 -5.73 5.02
CA ALA A 72 -1.27 -6.04 4.26
C ALA A 72 -0.93 -4.99 3.20
N ILE A 73 -1.91 -4.53 2.42
CA ILE A 73 -1.66 -3.50 1.39
C ILE A 73 -1.21 -2.17 2.01
N GLU A 74 -1.74 -1.82 3.18
CA GLU A 74 -1.32 -0.61 3.89
C GLU A 74 0.04 -0.79 4.57
N MET A 75 0.39 -1.99 5.04
CA MET A 75 1.75 -2.33 5.51
C MET A 75 2.76 -2.21 4.38
N ILE A 76 2.45 -2.73 3.19
CA ILE A 76 3.28 -2.61 1.99
C ILE A 76 3.46 -1.15 1.60
N HIS A 77 2.41 -0.35 1.61
CA HIS A 77 2.53 1.09 1.37
C HIS A 77 3.37 1.78 2.45
N THR A 78 3.22 1.40 3.72
CA THR A 78 3.95 2.04 4.82
C THR A 78 5.44 1.72 4.78
N TYR A 79 5.83 0.47 4.47
CA TYR A 79 7.24 0.13 4.37
C TYR A 79 7.93 0.93 3.27
N SER A 80 7.26 1.12 2.12
CA SER A 80 7.84 1.89 1.03
C SER A 80 8.11 3.33 1.45
N LEU A 81 7.19 3.94 2.22
CA LEU A 81 7.41 5.29 2.75
C LEU A 81 8.55 5.35 3.78
N ILE A 82 8.71 4.31 4.63
CA ILE A 82 9.85 4.26 5.58
C ILE A 82 11.18 4.24 4.83
N HIS A 83 11.26 3.45 3.75
CA HIS A 83 12.48 3.34 2.96
C HIS A 83 12.72 4.57 2.08
N ASP A 84 11.68 5.15 1.50
CA ASP A 84 11.77 6.40 0.74
C ASP A 84 12.32 7.56 1.61
N ASP A 85 11.91 7.63 2.87
CA ASP A 85 12.36 8.68 3.80
C ASP A 85 13.84 8.56 4.21
N LEU A 86 14.53 7.44 3.96
CA LEU A 86 15.91 7.21 4.38
C LEU A 86 16.90 8.21 3.74
N PRO A 87 18.04 8.51 4.40
CA PRO A 87 19.06 9.39 3.85
C PRO A 87 19.66 8.96 2.51
N ALA A 88 19.58 7.66 2.18
CA ALA A 88 20.02 7.11 0.90
C ALA A 88 18.98 7.27 -0.23
N MET A 89 17.79 7.75 0.09
CA MET A 89 16.66 7.99 -0.79
C MET A 89 16.30 9.47 -0.76
N ASP A 90 15.06 9.83 -0.38
CA ASP A 90 14.58 11.23 -0.38
C ASP A 90 15.15 12.07 0.77
N ASN A 91 15.66 11.45 1.83
CA ASN A 91 16.21 12.07 3.04
C ASN A 91 15.22 13.03 3.72
N ASP A 92 13.97 12.63 3.84
CA ASP A 92 12.91 13.41 4.45
C ASP A 92 12.94 13.33 5.98
N GLU A 93 13.02 14.49 6.66
CA GLU A 93 12.95 14.54 8.13
C GLU A 93 11.51 14.45 8.66
N TYR A 94 10.52 14.83 7.86
CA TYR A 94 9.10 14.88 8.26
C TYR A 94 8.19 14.28 7.20
N ARG A 95 7.22 13.51 7.65
CA ARG A 95 6.12 12.98 6.84
C ARG A 95 4.80 13.10 7.58
N ARG A 96 3.78 13.68 6.95
CA ARG A 96 2.44 13.90 7.55
C ARG A 96 2.52 14.70 8.88
N GLY A 97 3.44 15.65 8.98
CA GLY A 97 3.64 16.50 10.16
C GLY A 97 4.33 15.80 11.34
N ARG A 98 4.83 14.57 11.18
CA ARG A 98 5.61 13.82 12.19
C ARG A 98 7.02 13.57 11.69
N LYS A 99 7.98 13.44 12.59
CA LYS A 99 9.35 13.00 12.25
C LYS A 99 9.31 11.61 11.63
N THR A 100 10.16 11.41 10.61
CA THR A 100 10.28 10.12 9.92
C THR A 100 10.94 9.06 10.81
N THR A 101 10.79 7.80 10.44
CA THR A 101 11.24 6.67 11.28
C THR A 101 12.74 6.71 11.52
N HIS A 102 13.55 7.06 10.51
CA HIS A 102 15.01 7.13 10.67
C HIS A 102 15.45 8.27 11.60
N ILE A 103 14.69 9.35 11.69
CA ILE A 103 14.96 10.45 12.63
C ILE A 103 14.64 10.04 14.08
N VAL A 104 13.60 9.22 14.28
CA VAL A 104 13.16 8.84 15.64
C VAL A 104 13.93 7.63 16.17
N TYR A 105 14.17 6.62 15.32
CA TYR A 105 14.73 5.32 15.73
C TYR A 105 16.13 5.05 15.17
N GLY A 106 16.66 5.93 14.29
CA GLY A 106 17.92 5.76 13.58
C GLY A 106 17.76 4.95 12.28
N GLU A 107 18.70 5.11 11.35
CA GLU A 107 18.66 4.52 10.01
C GLU A 107 18.57 2.99 10.02
N ALA A 108 19.43 2.33 10.82
CA ALA A 108 19.44 0.86 10.89
C ALA A 108 18.09 0.30 11.33
N MET A 109 17.43 0.95 12.30
CA MET A 109 16.11 0.52 12.77
C MET A 109 15.02 0.83 11.75
N ALA A 110 15.12 1.92 11.01
CA ALA A 110 14.19 2.25 9.93
C ALA A 110 14.27 1.22 8.79
N ILE A 111 15.48 0.80 8.38
CA ILE A 111 15.67 -0.28 7.41
C ILE A 111 14.98 -1.56 7.88
N LEU A 112 15.27 -2.00 9.12
CA LEU A 112 14.67 -3.21 9.68
C LEU A 112 13.15 -3.09 9.85
N ALA A 113 12.63 -1.90 10.15
CA ALA A 113 11.19 -1.67 10.28
C ALA A 113 10.49 -1.77 8.91
N GLY A 114 11.10 -1.27 7.83
CA GLY A 114 10.60 -1.44 6.49
C GLY A 114 10.61 -2.90 6.04
N ASP A 115 11.72 -3.61 6.22
CA ASP A 115 11.83 -5.05 5.93
C ASP A 115 10.82 -5.87 6.73
N GLY A 116 10.70 -5.56 8.03
CA GLY A 116 9.75 -6.20 8.94
C GLY A 116 8.31 -6.00 8.49
N LEU A 117 7.90 -4.78 8.12
CA LEU A 117 6.55 -4.50 7.62
C LEU A 117 6.27 -5.22 6.30
N LEU A 118 7.22 -5.26 5.37
CA LEU A 118 7.06 -5.96 4.09
C LEU A 118 6.82 -7.45 4.32
N ASN A 119 7.64 -8.11 5.14
CA ASN A 119 7.46 -9.52 5.45
C ASN A 119 6.16 -9.76 6.21
N PHE A 120 5.89 -8.96 7.24
CA PHE A 120 4.70 -9.08 8.08
C PHE A 120 3.40 -8.84 7.30
N ALA A 121 3.43 -8.04 6.25
CA ALA A 121 2.30 -7.88 5.33
C ALA A 121 1.90 -9.21 4.68
N TYR A 122 2.87 -10.01 4.24
CA TYR A 122 2.58 -11.33 3.67
C TYR A 122 2.14 -12.33 4.73
N GLU A 123 2.74 -12.31 5.92
CA GLU A 123 2.25 -13.13 7.06
C GLU A 123 0.79 -12.80 7.37
N THR A 124 0.46 -11.51 7.43
CA THR A 124 -0.90 -11.03 7.68
C THR A 124 -1.86 -11.48 6.58
N ALA A 125 -1.52 -11.26 5.31
CA ALA A 125 -2.38 -11.66 4.18
C ALA A 125 -2.61 -13.18 4.13
N LEU A 126 -1.62 -14.00 4.50
CA LEU A 126 -1.74 -15.44 4.59
C LEU A 126 -2.74 -15.90 5.64
N THR A 127 -3.02 -15.10 6.68
CA THR A 127 -4.06 -15.44 7.68
C THR A 127 -5.46 -15.53 7.08
N ALA A 128 -5.70 -14.93 5.90
CA ALA A 128 -6.95 -15.10 5.15
C ALA A 128 -7.28 -16.56 4.85
N LEU A 129 -6.27 -17.44 4.73
CA LEU A 129 -6.46 -18.88 4.55
C LEU A 129 -7.09 -19.57 5.79
N GLN A 130 -7.06 -18.93 6.96
CA GLN A 130 -7.76 -19.41 8.16
C GLN A 130 -9.26 -19.12 8.08
N THR A 131 -9.64 -18.06 7.36
CA THR A 131 -11.04 -17.68 7.14
C THR A 131 -11.63 -18.42 5.94
N GLU A 132 -10.91 -18.45 4.80
CA GLU A 132 -11.36 -19.10 3.57
C GLU A 132 -10.19 -19.77 2.83
N GLN A 133 -10.33 -21.09 2.58
CA GLN A 133 -9.37 -21.87 1.81
C GLN A 133 -9.83 -22.02 0.35
N THR A 134 -9.89 -20.90 -0.37
CA THR A 134 -10.36 -20.88 -1.77
C THR A 134 -9.22 -20.55 -2.73
N PRO A 135 -9.32 -20.97 -4.01
CA PRO A 135 -8.37 -20.55 -5.05
C PRO A 135 -8.29 -19.03 -5.21
N ASN A 136 -9.32 -18.29 -4.83
CA ASN A 136 -9.34 -16.84 -4.92
C ASN A 136 -8.39 -16.20 -3.92
N VAL A 137 -8.26 -16.74 -2.69
CA VAL A 137 -7.26 -16.27 -1.71
C VAL A 137 -5.85 -16.44 -2.26
N ALA A 138 -5.52 -17.60 -2.86
CA ALA A 138 -4.20 -17.80 -3.47
C ALA A 138 -3.93 -16.84 -4.64
N LYS A 139 -4.94 -16.55 -5.48
CA LYS A 139 -4.82 -15.55 -6.56
C LYS A 139 -4.63 -14.14 -6.02
N ALA A 140 -5.36 -13.77 -4.98
CA ALA A 140 -5.22 -12.47 -4.31
C ALA A 140 -3.80 -12.28 -3.73
N LEU A 141 -3.24 -13.31 -3.08
CA LEU A 141 -1.86 -13.32 -2.59
C LEU A 141 -0.86 -13.16 -3.73
N LEU A 142 -1.07 -13.83 -4.86
CA LEU A 142 -0.21 -13.69 -6.04
C LEU A 142 -0.24 -12.26 -6.59
N VAL A 143 -1.42 -11.65 -6.72
CA VAL A 143 -1.57 -10.25 -7.16
C VAL A 143 -0.85 -9.32 -6.19
N LEU A 144 -1.06 -9.47 -4.88
CA LEU A 144 -0.39 -8.66 -3.85
C LEU A 144 1.13 -8.71 -4.02
N SER A 145 1.70 -9.92 -4.16
CA SER A 145 3.14 -10.11 -4.27
C SER A 145 3.73 -9.56 -5.57
N GLN A 146 3.05 -9.75 -6.70
CA GLN A 146 3.51 -9.26 -7.99
C GLN A 146 3.47 -7.73 -8.10
N LYS A 147 2.37 -7.12 -7.66
CA LYS A 147 2.18 -5.66 -7.74
C LYS A 147 3.05 -4.89 -6.72
N ALA A 148 3.45 -5.51 -5.63
CA ALA A 148 4.42 -4.94 -4.69
C ALA A 148 5.89 -5.14 -5.12
N GLY A 149 6.18 -6.15 -5.94
CA GLY A 149 7.52 -6.61 -6.28
C GLY A 149 8.21 -5.86 -7.43
N ILE A 150 9.24 -6.52 -8.01
CA ILE A 150 10.08 -5.96 -9.08
C ILE A 150 9.35 -5.70 -10.39
N TYR A 151 8.21 -6.35 -10.63
CA TYR A 151 7.33 -6.09 -11.79
C TYR A 151 6.16 -5.15 -11.43
N GLY A 152 6.22 -4.52 -10.27
CA GLY A 152 5.27 -3.55 -9.74
C GLY A 152 5.99 -2.39 -9.06
N MET A 153 5.58 -2.05 -7.84
CA MET A 153 6.03 -0.86 -7.13
C MET A 153 7.55 -0.74 -7.01
N VAL A 154 8.26 -1.82 -6.64
CA VAL A 154 9.73 -1.80 -6.53
C VAL A 154 10.39 -1.51 -7.87
N GLY A 155 9.86 -2.07 -8.97
CA GLY A 155 10.35 -1.78 -10.32
C GLY A 155 10.16 -0.33 -10.73
N GLY A 156 9.01 0.27 -10.39
CA GLY A 156 8.77 1.71 -10.61
C GLY A 156 9.72 2.58 -9.81
N GLN A 157 9.92 2.27 -8.55
CA GLN A 157 10.85 2.97 -7.66
C GLN A 157 12.30 2.88 -8.15
N THR A 158 12.70 1.74 -8.73
CA THR A 158 14.06 1.58 -9.29
C THR A 158 14.34 2.62 -10.39
N VAL A 159 13.40 2.76 -11.34
CA VAL A 159 13.56 3.71 -12.45
C VAL A 159 13.48 5.16 -11.94
N ASP A 160 12.66 5.43 -10.94
CA ASP A 160 12.55 6.74 -10.30
C ASP A 160 13.90 7.18 -9.71
N VAL A 161 14.51 6.35 -8.88
CA VAL A 161 15.85 6.61 -8.29
C VAL A 161 16.93 6.77 -9.36
N GLU A 162 16.92 5.97 -10.43
CA GLU A 162 17.87 6.10 -11.53
C GLU A 162 17.71 7.42 -12.30
N THR A 163 16.47 7.89 -12.49
CA THR A 163 16.19 9.16 -13.20
C THR A 163 16.56 10.37 -12.36
N ASP A 164 16.35 10.35 -11.06
CA ASP A 164 16.78 11.43 -10.15
C ASP A 164 18.29 11.64 -10.19
N GLN A 165 19.07 10.56 -10.24
CA GLN A 165 20.53 10.62 -10.34
C GLN A 165 21.01 11.21 -11.69
N THR A 166 20.30 10.97 -12.77
CA THR A 166 20.68 11.43 -14.11
C THR A 166 20.14 12.80 -14.48
N GLN A 167 19.18 13.32 -13.71
CA GLN A 167 18.44 14.58 -13.98
C GLN A 167 17.83 14.64 -15.40
N SER A 168 17.57 13.48 -16.00
CA SER A 168 16.91 13.41 -17.30
C SER A 168 15.97 12.21 -17.31
N VAL A 169 14.70 12.44 -17.57
CA VAL A 169 13.66 11.42 -17.70
C VAL A 169 13.07 11.47 -19.10
N THR A 170 12.98 10.33 -19.77
CA THR A 170 12.21 10.21 -21.01
C THR A 170 10.73 10.02 -20.68
N ARG A 171 9.86 10.32 -21.67
CA ARG A 171 8.43 10.12 -21.50
C ARG A 171 8.09 8.66 -21.17
N ASP A 172 8.73 7.71 -21.83
CA ASP A 172 8.49 6.27 -21.60
C ASP A 172 8.89 5.85 -20.17
N GLN A 173 9.98 6.42 -19.62
CA GLN A 173 10.39 6.22 -18.25
C GLN A 173 9.39 6.83 -17.26
N LEU A 174 8.92 8.05 -17.52
CA LEU A 174 7.92 8.71 -16.70
C LEU A 174 6.60 7.91 -16.66
N ASP A 175 6.12 7.48 -17.82
CA ASP A 175 4.92 6.64 -17.93
C ASP A 175 5.11 5.31 -17.19
N PHE A 176 6.32 4.73 -17.22
CA PHE A 176 6.66 3.52 -16.46
C PHE A 176 6.64 3.74 -14.95
N ILE A 177 7.24 4.86 -14.47
CA ILE A 177 7.24 5.24 -13.05
C ILE A 177 5.81 5.41 -12.56
N TYR A 178 4.98 6.20 -13.24
CA TYR A 178 3.59 6.44 -12.86
C TYR A 178 2.78 5.16 -12.78
N LYS A 179 2.95 4.29 -13.78
CA LYS A 179 2.26 3.00 -13.85
C LYS A 179 2.66 2.06 -12.73
N LEU A 180 3.92 2.01 -12.33
CA LEU A 180 4.39 1.00 -11.39
C LEU A 180 4.60 1.54 -9.98
N LYS A 181 5.21 2.72 -9.79
CA LYS A 181 5.45 3.27 -8.45
C LYS A 181 4.12 3.54 -7.72
N THR A 182 3.17 4.18 -8.38
CA THR A 182 1.91 4.62 -7.75
C THR A 182 0.72 3.73 -8.09
N SER A 183 0.49 3.44 -9.39
CA SER A 183 -0.73 2.74 -9.81
C SER A 183 -0.74 1.27 -9.45
N ALA A 184 0.42 0.58 -9.36
CA ALA A 184 0.47 -0.85 -9.10
C ALA A 184 -0.25 -1.26 -7.79
N LEU A 185 -0.08 -0.50 -6.70
CA LEU A 185 -0.76 -0.79 -5.44
C LEU A 185 -2.25 -0.41 -5.46
N ILE A 186 -2.66 0.56 -6.26
CA ILE A 186 -4.08 0.88 -6.50
C ILE A 186 -4.74 -0.25 -7.28
N GLU A 187 -4.08 -0.72 -8.36
CA GLU A 187 -4.50 -1.89 -9.13
C GLU A 187 -4.60 -3.13 -8.25
N ALA A 188 -3.58 -3.42 -7.42
CA ALA A 188 -3.62 -4.52 -6.46
C ALA A 188 -4.83 -4.42 -5.54
N SER A 189 -5.10 -3.24 -4.99
CA SER A 189 -6.21 -3.03 -4.06
C SER A 189 -7.55 -3.38 -4.69
N MET A 190 -7.86 -2.83 -5.86
CA MET A 190 -9.14 -3.06 -6.50
C MET A 190 -9.25 -4.49 -7.05
N LEU A 191 -8.17 -5.01 -7.64
CA LEU A 191 -8.17 -6.35 -8.21
C LEU A 191 -8.30 -7.44 -7.13
N ILE A 192 -7.64 -7.29 -5.98
CA ILE A 192 -7.79 -8.20 -4.83
C ILE A 192 -9.24 -8.20 -4.34
N GLY A 193 -9.86 -7.03 -4.18
CA GLY A 193 -11.26 -6.92 -3.80
C GLY A 193 -12.18 -7.67 -4.76
N ALA A 194 -12.02 -7.48 -6.07
CA ALA A 194 -12.80 -8.16 -7.10
C ALA A 194 -12.58 -9.69 -7.09
N ILE A 195 -11.33 -10.15 -6.99
CA ILE A 195 -10.97 -11.58 -6.97
C ILE A 195 -11.59 -12.28 -5.76
N LEU A 196 -11.45 -11.71 -4.56
CA LEU A 196 -11.98 -12.30 -3.33
C LEU A 196 -13.51 -12.38 -3.35
N ALA A 197 -14.18 -11.41 -3.97
CA ALA A 197 -15.63 -11.43 -4.18
C ALA A 197 -16.08 -12.37 -5.31
N GLY A 198 -15.16 -13.01 -6.04
CA GLY A 198 -15.50 -14.00 -7.06
C GLY A 198 -15.78 -13.40 -8.45
N ALA A 199 -15.34 -12.18 -8.73
CA ALA A 199 -15.45 -11.55 -10.05
C ALA A 199 -14.87 -12.43 -11.17
N THR A 200 -15.53 -12.43 -12.33
CA THR A 200 -15.07 -13.16 -13.52
C THR A 200 -13.79 -12.53 -14.11
N LYS A 201 -13.08 -13.26 -14.96
CA LYS A 201 -11.85 -12.74 -15.61
C LYS A 201 -12.10 -11.47 -16.44
N SER A 202 -13.27 -11.36 -17.07
CA SER A 202 -13.64 -10.16 -17.83
C SER A 202 -13.88 -8.96 -16.93
N GLU A 203 -14.55 -9.16 -15.79
CA GLU A 203 -14.76 -8.12 -14.78
C GLU A 203 -13.43 -7.70 -14.13
N GLN A 204 -12.57 -8.66 -13.79
CA GLN A 204 -11.22 -8.38 -13.27
C GLN A 204 -10.41 -7.48 -14.23
N LYS A 205 -10.49 -7.73 -15.56
CA LYS A 205 -9.82 -6.90 -16.55
C LYS A 205 -10.36 -5.47 -16.56
N ILE A 206 -11.68 -5.28 -16.51
CA ILE A 206 -12.31 -3.95 -16.43
C ILE A 206 -11.87 -3.21 -15.15
N ILE A 207 -11.81 -3.92 -14.02
CA ILE A 207 -11.35 -3.33 -12.75
C ILE A 207 -9.88 -2.94 -12.83
N GLU A 208 -9.02 -3.75 -13.45
CA GLU A 208 -7.60 -3.44 -13.61
C GLU A 208 -7.40 -2.19 -14.50
N GLU A 209 -8.13 -2.09 -15.62
CA GLU A 209 -8.12 -0.90 -16.49
C GLU A 209 -8.59 0.35 -15.73
N ALA A 210 -9.71 0.28 -15.01
CA ALA A 210 -10.22 1.39 -14.22
C ALA A 210 -9.26 1.81 -13.08
N ALA A 211 -8.62 0.84 -12.43
CA ALA A 211 -7.65 1.10 -11.36
C ALA A 211 -6.37 1.79 -11.89
N SER A 212 -5.92 1.41 -13.08
CA SER A 212 -4.80 2.05 -13.77
C SER A 212 -5.07 3.53 -14.06
N GLU A 213 -6.26 3.84 -14.57
CA GLU A 213 -6.69 5.22 -14.82
C GLU A 213 -6.81 6.06 -13.53
N ILE A 214 -7.31 5.46 -12.45
CA ILE A 214 -7.37 6.11 -11.13
C ILE A 214 -5.95 6.40 -10.63
N GLY A 215 -5.03 5.45 -10.78
CA GLY A 215 -3.63 5.62 -10.37
C GLY A 215 -2.93 6.74 -11.13
N LEU A 216 -3.13 6.80 -12.45
CA LEU A 216 -2.61 7.88 -13.29
C LEU A 216 -3.18 9.24 -12.89
N ALA A 217 -4.49 9.34 -12.68
CA ALA A 217 -5.13 10.58 -12.24
C ALA A 217 -4.60 11.06 -10.89
N PHE A 218 -4.31 10.11 -9.98
CA PHE A 218 -3.75 10.42 -8.67
C PHE A 218 -2.34 11.01 -8.79
N GLN A 219 -1.50 10.43 -9.64
CA GLN A 219 -0.14 10.93 -9.86
C GLN A 219 -0.14 12.32 -10.51
N ILE A 220 -0.96 12.55 -11.52
CA ILE A 220 -1.10 13.87 -12.15
C ILE A 220 -1.56 14.92 -11.13
N GLN A 221 -2.44 14.54 -10.21
CA GLN A 221 -2.87 15.45 -9.14
C GLN A 221 -1.73 15.79 -8.18
N ASP A 222 -0.92 14.80 -7.77
CA ASP A 222 0.22 15.01 -6.90
C ASP A 222 1.24 15.96 -7.57
N ASP A 223 1.59 15.72 -8.84
CA ASP A 223 2.52 16.59 -9.61
C ASP A 223 2.01 18.05 -9.72
N ILE A 224 0.69 18.24 -9.88
CA ILE A 224 0.10 19.60 -9.90
C ILE A 224 0.23 20.28 -8.53
N LEU A 225 0.03 19.54 -7.44
CA LEU A 225 0.09 20.07 -6.08
C LEU A 225 1.53 20.43 -5.67
N ASP A 226 2.54 19.76 -6.24
CA ASP A 226 3.95 20.04 -5.96
C ASP A 226 4.43 21.37 -6.59
N VAL A 227 3.72 21.90 -7.60
CA VAL A 227 4.07 23.15 -8.29
C VAL A 227 3.10 24.31 -8.01
N THR A 228 2.06 24.11 -7.18
CA THR A 228 1.06 25.13 -6.83
C THR A 228 1.07 25.45 -5.35
#